data_7c1851d8e60f9848e93a87d291b3e0b5
#
_entry.id   7c1851d8e60f9848e93a87d291b3e0b5
#
_cell.length_a   1.000
_cell.length_b   1.000
_cell.length_c   1.000
_cell.angle_alpha   90.00
_cell.angle_beta   90.00
_cell.angle_gamma   90.00
#
_symmetry.space_group_name_H-M   'P 1'
#
loop_
_entity.id
_entity.type
_entity.pdbx_description
1 polymer ?
#
loop_
_entity_poly.entity_id
_entity_poly.type
_entity_poly.pdbx_seq_one_letter_code
_entity_poly.pdbx_strand_id
1 'polypeptide(L)'
;LQTQVQKLLVILVLLTVLVGCSRKKDKFLSRNFHAITAEYNTLFNGRQAFEQGRDALIEGYQDNFWAILPIERLDSPDFVPLPGEAIDPSFKIAEEKAVKAIQKHSMEINGTERNPQIDEAFMLLGKARYYDLRFLRALEAFNYILSYYPASDNIAQAKIWKAKTQIRLDNTKLAIASLHKLLEEEDALDRQDFADASAMLAQGYIFENRLDSALVYIEKAAYLTRKNEEKGRYYFIKGQLYDNIGQNQLANANYDKVIDLNRRSPRRYMINAYINKIRNFDYETGDQERLFELLTDLEENRENRPYLDIIQYQFAEFYRNVGREDSAVAYYNKSIASQGEDKYLTSRDYLSLGDLNFNNSEYLIAGAYY
;
A
#
# COMPACT_ATOMS: atom_id res chain seq x y z
N LEU A 1 -2.92 -67.87 0.63
CA LEU A 1 -4.02 -67.31 -0.15
C LEU A 1 -4.40 -65.91 0.33
N GLN A 2 -4.56 -65.66 1.64
CA GLN A 2 -5.01 -64.41 2.26
C GLN A 2 -4.06 -63.24 2.00
N THR A 3 -2.74 -63.47 2.04
CA THR A 3 -1.70 -62.44 1.74
C THR A 3 -1.61 -62.09 0.26
N GLN A 4 -1.93 -62.99 -0.64
CA GLN A 4 -2.00 -62.76 -2.08
C GLN A 4 -3.22 -61.89 -2.44
N VAL A 5 -4.38 -62.18 -1.83
CA VAL A 5 -5.62 -61.41 -2.00
C VAL A 5 -5.45 -59.97 -1.47
N GLN A 6 -4.79 -59.78 -0.32
CA GLN A 6 -4.49 -58.47 0.21
C GLN A 6 -3.54 -57.66 -0.72
N LYS A 7 -2.49 -58.29 -1.26
CA LYS A 7 -1.61 -57.62 -2.24
C LYS A 7 -2.35 -57.24 -3.53
N LEU A 8 -3.24 -58.11 -4.02
CA LEU A 8 -4.05 -57.80 -5.18
C LEU A 8 -5.01 -56.64 -4.93
N LEU A 9 -5.64 -56.59 -3.74
CA LEU A 9 -6.51 -55.50 -3.33
C LEU A 9 -5.73 -54.15 -3.24
N VAL A 10 -4.55 -54.17 -2.65
CA VAL A 10 -3.69 -52.98 -2.57
C VAL A 10 -3.26 -52.50 -3.98
N ILE A 11 -2.90 -53.44 -4.88
CA ILE A 11 -2.56 -53.10 -6.27
C ILE A 11 -3.78 -52.55 -7.03
N LEU A 12 -4.98 -53.13 -6.82
CA LEU A 12 -6.22 -52.65 -7.40
C LEU A 12 -6.59 -51.26 -6.93
N VAL A 13 -6.43 -50.98 -5.62
CA VAL A 13 -6.63 -49.62 -5.03
C VAL A 13 -5.60 -48.64 -5.59
N LEU A 14 -4.33 -49.00 -5.70
CA LEU A 14 -3.29 -48.18 -6.32
C LEU A 14 -3.59 -47.90 -7.81
N LEU A 15 -4.05 -48.88 -8.56
CA LEU A 15 -4.44 -48.71 -9.96
C LEU A 15 -5.68 -47.83 -10.12
N THR A 16 -6.65 -47.91 -9.23
CA THR A 16 -7.83 -47.01 -9.24
C THR A 16 -7.47 -45.55 -8.90
N VAL A 17 -6.51 -45.31 -8.05
CA VAL A 17 -5.98 -43.96 -7.75
C VAL A 17 -5.26 -43.34 -8.95
N LEU A 18 -4.51 -44.17 -9.71
CA LEU A 18 -3.81 -43.68 -10.92
C LEU A 18 -4.74 -43.31 -12.10
N VAL A 19 -5.93 -43.91 -12.18
CA VAL A 19 -6.91 -43.64 -13.25
C VAL A 19 -7.78 -42.40 -12.91
N GLY A 20 -7.77 -41.93 -11.64
CA GLY A 20 -8.62 -40.84 -11.15
C GLY A 20 -8.18 -39.43 -11.52
N CYS A 21 -6.92 -39.23 -11.94
CA CYS A 21 -6.30 -37.89 -12.04
C CYS A 21 -6.33 -37.26 -13.43
N SER A 22 -7.34 -37.53 -14.27
CA SER A 22 -7.43 -36.96 -15.61
C SER A 22 -8.10 -35.59 -15.63
N ARG A 23 -7.43 -34.54 -16.11
CA ARG A 23 -7.99 -33.19 -16.34
C ARG A 23 -9.13 -33.15 -17.38
N LYS A 24 -9.29 -34.19 -18.19
CA LYS A 24 -10.30 -34.28 -19.26
C LYS A 24 -11.61 -34.91 -18.80
N LYS A 25 -11.70 -35.36 -17.54
CA LYS A 25 -12.88 -36.07 -17.02
C LYS A 25 -13.50 -35.29 -15.87
N ASP A 26 -14.73 -34.86 -16.05
CA ASP A 26 -15.50 -34.17 -15.01
C ASP A 26 -16.01 -35.15 -13.94
N LYS A 27 -15.07 -35.74 -13.18
CA LYS A 27 -15.39 -36.65 -12.05
C LYS A 27 -15.04 -35.99 -10.74
N PHE A 28 -15.83 -36.26 -9.70
CA PHE A 28 -15.63 -35.72 -8.34
C PHE A 28 -14.20 -35.90 -7.83
N LEU A 29 -13.63 -37.12 -7.97
CA LEU A 29 -12.24 -37.38 -7.54
C LEU A 29 -11.21 -36.57 -8.34
N SER A 30 -11.43 -36.41 -9.65
CA SER A 30 -10.54 -35.62 -10.50
C SER A 30 -10.55 -34.14 -10.14
N ARG A 31 -11.75 -33.56 -9.96
CA ARG A 31 -11.90 -32.17 -9.54
C ARG A 31 -11.24 -31.89 -8.20
N ASN A 32 -11.54 -32.71 -7.19
CA ASN A 32 -10.95 -32.54 -5.85
C ASN A 32 -9.43 -32.72 -5.85
N PHE A 33 -8.91 -33.71 -6.58
CA PHE A 33 -7.46 -33.91 -6.69
C PHE A 33 -6.78 -32.67 -7.29
N HIS A 34 -7.28 -32.15 -8.39
CA HIS A 34 -6.69 -30.96 -9.03
C HIS A 34 -6.89 -29.70 -8.21
N ALA A 35 -8.04 -29.52 -7.53
CA ALA A 35 -8.28 -28.40 -6.65
C ALA A 35 -7.33 -28.42 -5.43
N ILE A 36 -7.25 -29.53 -4.71
CA ILE A 36 -6.38 -29.68 -3.53
C ILE A 36 -4.90 -29.53 -3.92
N THR A 37 -4.49 -30.14 -5.04
CA THR A 37 -3.08 -30.04 -5.45
C THR A 37 -2.72 -28.64 -5.94
N ALA A 38 -3.63 -27.96 -6.64
CA ALA A 38 -3.44 -26.57 -7.02
C ALA A 38 -3.30 -25.68 -5.78
N GLU A 39 -4.22 -25.80 -4.82
CA GLU A 39 -4.29 -24.97 -3.62
C GLU A 39 -3.06 -25.17 -2.72
N TYR A 40 -2.86 -26.39 -2.23
CA TYR A 40 -1.88 -26.63 -1.14
C TYR A 40 -0.43 -26.78 -1.63
N ASN A 41 -0.21 -27.25 -2.86
CA ASN A 41 1.16 -27.47 -3.34
C ASN A 41 1.67 -26.36 -4.27
N THR A 42 0.78 -25.61 -4.90
CA THR A 42 1.19 -24.65 -5.93
C THR A 42 0.82 -23.23 -5.52
N LEU A 43 -0.46 -22.93 -5.30
CA LEU A 43 -0.92 -21.59 -4.99
C LEU A 43 -0.50 -21.12 -3.60
N PHE A 44 -0.52 -22.01 -2.61
CA PHE A 44 -0.02 -21.69 -1.26
C PHE A 44 1.41 -21.14 -1.30
N ASN A 45 2.34 -21.86 -1.94
CA ASN A 45 3.72 -21.41 -2.08
C ASN A 45 3.85 -20.13 -2.93
N GLY A 46 2.99 -19.98 -3.93
CA GLY A 46 2.94 -18.77 -4.75
C GLY A 46 2.46 -17.54 -3.95
N ARG A 47 1.41 -17.71 -3.14
CA ARG A 47 0.91 -16.64 -2.25
C ARG A 47 1.95 -16.25 -1.21
N GLN A 48 2.61 -17.23 -0.60
CA GLN A 48 3.68 -16.96 0.37
C GLN A 48 4.82 -16.15 -0.26
N ALA A 49 5.28 -16.52 -1.45
CA ALA A 49 6.29 -15.75 -2.16
C ALA A 49 5.78 -14.33 -2.50
N PHE A 50 4.53 -14.21 -2.98
CA PHE A 50 3.93 -12.92 -3.28
C PHE A 50 3.87 -12.01 -2.05
N GLU A 51 3.43 -12.52 -0.90
CA GLU A 51 3.35 -11.76 0.36
C GLU A 51 4.73 -11.33 0.81
N GLN A 52 5.73 -12.20 0.73
CA GLN A 52 7.11 -11.86 1.06
C GLN A 52 7.65 -10.71 0.19
N GLY A 53 7.45 -10.77 -1.12
CA GLY A 53 7.87 -9.69 -2.03
C GLY A 53 7.13 -8.38 -1.78
N ARG A 54 5.79 -8.45 -1.58
CA ARG A 54 4.98 -7.28 -1.25
C ARG A 54 5.40 -6.63 0.06
N ASP A 55 5.61 -7.42 1.10
CA ASP A 55 5.97 -6.90 2.42
C ASP A 55 7.37 -6.27 2.38
N ALA A 56 8.33 -6.87 1.66
CA ALA A 56 9.64 -6.28 1.44
C ALA A 56 9.56 -4.93 0.70
N LEU A 57 8.71 -4.81 -0.33
CA LEU A 57 8.46 -3.54 -1.03
C LEU A 57 7.86 -2.49 -0.10
N ILE A 58 6.88 -2.87 0.72
CA ILE A 58 6.20 -1.98 1.66
C ILE A 58 7.15 -1.50 2.76
N GLU A 59 8.04 -2.38 3.25
CA GLU A 59 9.06 -2.04 4.26
C GLU A 59 10.13 -1.11 3.69
N GLY A 60 10.54 -1.34 2.44
CA GLY A 60 11.53 -0.50 1.75
C GLY A 60 10.97 0.83 1.21
N TYR A 61 9.65 1.00 1.19
CA TYR A 61 9.04 2.22 0.65
C TYR A 61 9.24 3.42 1.57
N GLN A 62 9.82 4.49 1.03
CA GLN A 62 10.01 5.76 1.74
C GLN A 62 8.88 6.74 1.41
N ASP A 63 8.01 6.99 2.39
CA ASP A 63 6.94 7.98 2.26
C ASP A 63 7.50 9.41 2.26
N ASN A 64 7.15 10.20 1.26
CA ASN A 64 7.38 11.65 1.29
C ASN A 64 6.24 12.35 2.03
N PHE A 65 6.41 12.56 3.33
CA PHE A 65 5.41 13.22 4.20
C PHE A 65 5.24 14.72 3.94
N TRP A 66 6.03 15.31 3.03
CA TRP A 66 5.91 16.71 2.59
C TRP A 66 4.89 16.89 1.46
N ALA A 67 4.46 15.80 0.84
CA ALA A 67 3.44 15.77 -0.20
C ALA A 67 2.25 14.91 0.25
N ILE A 68 1.11 15.02 -0.45
CA ILE A 68 -0.01 14.09 -0.23
C ILE A 68 0.48 12.68 -0.53
N LEU A 69 0.41 11.80 0.47
CA LEU A 69 0.83 10.42 0.31
C LEU A 69 -0.04 9.69 -0.71
N PRO A 70 0.53 8.82 -1.54
CA PRO A 70 -0.27 7.91 -2.36
C PRO A 70 -0.99 6.90 -1.46
N ILE A 71 -2.13 6.40 -1.89
CA ILE A 71 -2.84 5.34 -1.19
C ILE A 71 -1.97 4.09 -1.11
N GLU A 72 -1.34 3.74 -2.22
CA GLU A 72 -0.48 2.58 -2.33
C GLU A 72 1.01 2.92 -2.28
N ARG A 73 1.75 2.15 -1.51
CA ARG A 73 3.21 2.20 -1.41
C ARG A 73 3.83 1.34 -2.52
N LEU A 74 3.93 1.93 -3.69
CA LEU A 74 4.58 1.31 -4.86
C LEU A 74 5.16 2.42 -5.72
N ASP A 75 6.48 2.48 -5.79
CA ASP A 75 7.17 3.38 -6.69
C ASP A 75 7.03 2.92 -8.15
N SER A 76 6.98 3.89 -9.04
CA SER A 76 7.14 3.64 -10.47
C SER A 76 8.56 4.04 -10.82
N PRO A 77 9.50 3.11 -10.92
CA PRO A 77 10.88 3.47 -11.29
C PRO A 77 10.92 4.10 -12.69
N ASP A 78 11.91 4.95 -12.91
CA ASP A 78 12.14 5.62 -14.19
C ASP A 78 12.47 4.66 -15.34
N PHE A 79 12.69 3.37 -15.02
CA PHE A 79 12.96 2.34 -16.02
C PHE A 79 11.88 1.25 -15.98
N VAL A 80 11.48 0.78 -17.16
CA VAL A 80 10.61 -0.39 -17.30
C VAL A 80 11.49 -1.63 -17.37
N PRO A 81 11.31 -2.64 -16.48
CA PRO A 81 12.06 -3.88 -16.55
C PRO A 81 11.90 -4.55 -17.91
N LEU A 82 12.99 -5.11 -18.44
CA LEU A 82 12.93 -5.86 -19.69
C LEU A 82 12.05 -7.11 -19.54
N PRO A 83 11.42 -7.60 -20.64
CA PRO A 83 10.64 -8.82 -20.59
C PRO A 83 11.48 -9.99 -20.04
N GLY A 84 11.04 -10.55 -18.90
CA GLY A 84 11.72 -11.65 -18.21
C GLY A 84 12.62 -11.25 -17.04
N GLU A 85 12.86 -9.96 -16.84
CA GLU A 85 13.48 -9.43 -15.64
C GLU A 85 12.36 -9.11 -14.62
N ALA A 86 12.50 -9.60 -13.39
CA ALA A 86 11.61 -9.28 -12.29
C ALA A 86 12.29 -8.26 -11.37
N ILE A 87 11.51 -7.31 -10.84
CA ILE A 87 12.00 -6.34 -9.85
C ILE A 87 12.41 -7.07 -8.57
N ASP A 88 11.60 -8.03 -8.16
CA ASP A 88 11.86 -8.88 -7.00
C ASP A 88 11.68 -10.36 -7.39
N PRO A 89 12.66 -11.24 -7.05
CA PRO A 89 12.56 -12.68 -7.33
C PRO A 89 11.30 -13.34 -6.78
N SER A 90 10.72 -12.81 -5.70
CA SER A 90 9.52 -13.34 -5.06
C SER A 90 8.30 -13.23 -5.98
N PHE A 91 8.16 -12.13 -6.75
CA PHE A 91 7.07 -11.99 -7.72
C PHE A 91 7.23 -12.94 -8.90
N LYS A 92 8.46 -13.21 -9.34
CA LYS A 92 8.75 -14.22 -10.35
C LYS A 92 8.31 -15.61 -9.87
N ILE A 93 8.66 -15.97 -8.63
CA ILE A 93 8.24 -17.26 -8.03
C ILE A 93 6.72 -17.32 -7.95
N ALA A 94 6.05 -16.26 -7.52
CA ALA A 94 4.59 -16.19 -7.44
C ALA A 94 3.95 -16.39 -8.82
N GLU A 95 4.46 -15.72 -9.86
CA GLU A 95 4.01 -15.88 -11.24
C GLU A 95 4.21 -17.32 -11.74
N GLU A 96 5.40 -17.89 -11.57
CA GLU A 96 5.71 -19.27 -11.98
C GLU A 96 4.78 -20.29 -11.32
N LYS A 97 4.44 -20.10 -10.04
CA LYS A 97 3.49 -20.95 -9.32
C LYS A 97 2.07 -20.79 -9.84
N ALA A 98 1.64 -19.55 -10.09
CA ALA A 98 0.32 -19.26 -10.66
C ALA A 98 0.19 -19.89 -12.08
N VAL A 99 1.17 -19.67 -12.94
CA VAL A 99 1.21 -20.27 -14.28
C VAL A 99 1.22 -21.81 -14.22
N LYS A 100 2.00 -22.38 -13.30
CA LYS A 100 2.03 -23.84 -13.08
C LYS A 100 0.67 -24.38 -12.65
N ALA A 101 -0.05 -23.66 -11.75
CA ALA A 101 -1.38 -24.05 -11.35
C ALA A 101 -2.34 -24.06 -12.53
N ILE A 102 -2.35 -23.00 -13.34
CA ILE A 102 -3.17 -22.89 -14.55
C ILE A 102 -2.84 -24.02 -15.53
N GLN A 103 -1.57 -24.21 -15.88
CA GLN A 103 -1.16 -25.19 -16.89
C GLN A 103 -1.38 -26.64 -16.47
N LYS A 104 -1.19 -26.97 -15.17
CA LYS A 104 -1.24 -28.35 -14.69
C LYS A 104 -2.58 -28.76 -14.11
N HIS A 105 -3.36 -27.81 -13.62
CA HIS A 105 -4.57 -28.11 -12.84
C HIS A 105 -5.85 -27.53 -13.45
N SER A 106 -5.80 -26.71 -14.51
CA SER A 106 -7.01 -26.30 -15.24
C SER A 106 -7.73 -27.51 -15.80
N MET A 107 -9.04 -27.53 -15.64
CA MET A 107 -9.97 -28.56 -16.07
C MET A 107 -11.06 -27.95 -16.95
N GLU A 108 -10.66 -27.37 -18.06
CA GLU A 108 -11.61 -26.83 -19.04
C GLU A 108 -12.33 -27.98 -19.76
N ILE A 109 -13.62 -28.14 -19.47
CA ILE A 109 -14.46 -29.20 -20.00
C ILE A 109 -15.72 -28.57 -20.58
N ASN A 110 -15.94 -28.76 -21.88
CA ASN A 110 -17.05 -28.16 -22.62
C ASN A 110 -17.13 -26.62 -22.48
N GLY A 111 -15.97 -25.95 -22.52
CA GLY A 111 -15.88 -24.49 -22.41
C GLY A 111 -16.12 -23.93 -21.00
N THR A 112 -16.14 -24.79 -19.99
CA THR A 112 -16.29 -24.38 -18.58
C THR A 112 -15.14 -24.92 -17.74
N GLU A 113 -14.49 -24.04 -16.97
CA GLU A 113 -13.50 -24.47 -15.98
C GLU A 113 -14.18 -25.18 -14.80
N ARG A 114 -13.65 -26.36 -14.46
CA ARG A 114 -14.19 -27.22 -13.39
C ARG A 114 -13.34 -27.21 -12.13
N ASN A 115 -12.12 -26.70 -12.20
CA ASN A 115 -11.29 -26.52 -11.01
C ASN A 115 -11.54 -25.14 -10.40
N PRO A 116 -12.11 -25.05 -9.19
CA PRO A 116 -12.46 -23.78 -8.54
C PRO A 116 -11.25 -22.95 -8.08
N GLN A 117 -10.02 -23.46 -8.27
CA GLN A 117 -8.81 -22.76 -7.86
C GLN A 117 -8.12 -21.99 -9.01
N ILE A 118 -8.67 -22.03 -10.21
CA ILE A 118 -8.01 -21.43 -11.37
C ILE A 118 -8.22 -19.92 -11.45
N ASP A 119 -9.37 -19.41 -11.01
CA ASP A 119 -9.59 -17.97 -10.84
C ASP A 119 -8.64 -17.37 -9.79
N GLU A 120 -8.40 -18.07 -8.66
CA GLU A 120 -7.38 -17.74 -7.66
C GLU A 120 -5.98 -17.70 -8.28
N ALA A 121 -5.66 -18.65 -9.17
CA ALA A 121 -4.40 -18.67 -9.88
C ALA A 121 -4.23 -17.44 -10.78
N PHE A 122 -5.27 -17.02 -11.49
CA PHE A 122 -5.26 -15.79 -12.30
C PHE A 122 -5.19 -14.52 -11.43
N MET A 123 -5.84 -14.50 -10.25
CA MET A 123 -5.70 -13.41 -9.29
C MET A 123 -4.26 -13.27 -8.80
N LEU A 124 -3.62 -14.37 -8.40
CA LEU A 124 -2.22 -14.38 -7.99
C LEU A 124 -1.30 -13.91 -9.13
N LEU A 125 -1.54 -14.42 -10.34
CA LEU A 125 -0.81 -14.04 -11.55
C LEU A 125 -0.89 -12.54 -11.83
N GLY A 126 -2.10 -11.98 -11.77
CA GLY A 126 -2.33 -10.55 -11.97
C GLY A 126 -1.64 -9.70 -10.91
N LYS A 127 -1.77 -10.07 -9.64
CA LYS A 127 -1.14 -9.37 -8.51
C LYS A 127 0.39 -9.43 -8.59
N ALA A 128 0.98 -10.58 -8.89
CA ALA A 128 2.43 -10.73 -9.04
C ALA A 128 2.97 -9.85 -10.17
N ARG A 129 2.31 -9.85 -11.32
CA ARG A 129 2.67 -9.00 -12.47
C ARG A 129 2.49 -7.51 -12.18
N TYR A 130 1.48 -7.14 -11.38
CA TYR A 130 1.24 -5.76 -10.98
C TYR A 130 2.40 -5.21 -10.13
N TYR A 131 2.81 -5.94 -9.09
CA TYR A 131 3.93 -5.51 -8.25
C TYR A 131 5.30 -5.63 -8.94
N ASP A 132 5.38 -6.44 -9.98
CA ASP A 132 6.52 -6.50 -10.90
C ASP A 132 6.45 -5.41 -12.00
N LEU A 133 5.58 -4.41 -11.84
CA LEU A 133 5.32 -3.26 -12.71
C LEU A 133 4.93 -3.62 -14.16
N ARG A 134 4.59 -4.86 -14.43
CA ARG A 134 4.11 -5.33 -15.74
C ARG A 134 2.60 -5.14 -15.85
N PHE A 135 2.15 -3.87 -15.77
CA PHE A 135 0.74 -3.51 -15.65
C PHE A 135 -0.16 -4.02 -16.78
N LEU A 136 0.30 -3.98 -18.04
CA LEU A 136 -0.47 -4.53 -19.16
C LEU A 136 -0.71 -6.04 -19.02
N ARG A 137 0.31 -6.77 -18.58
CA ARG A 137 0.19 -8.22 -18.33
C ARG A 137 -0.66 -8.54 -17.09
N ALA A 138 -0.64 -7.68 -16.09
CA ALA A 138 -1.54 -7.78 -14.95
C ALA A 138 -3.00 -7.57 -15.37
N LEU A 139 -3.26 -6.56 -16.21
CA LEU A 139 -4.58 -6.24 -16.74
C LEU A 139 -5.17 -7.41 -17.55
N GLU A 140 -4.35 -8.12 -18.34
CA GLU A 140 -4.75 -9.33 -19.06
C GLU A 140 -5.28 -10.40 -18.10
N ALA A 141 -4.59 -10.65 -16.98
CA ALA A 141 -5.00 -11.66 -16.01
C ALA A 141 -6.33 -11.30 -15.31
N PHE A 142 -6.51 -10.03 -14.90
CA PHE A 142 -7.77 -9.59 -14.30
C PHE A 142 -8.93 -9.61 -15.30
N ASN A 143 -8.71 -9.19 -16.55
CA ASN A 143 -9.72 -9.29 -17.60
C ASN A 143 -10.10 -10.74 -17.89
N TYR A 144 -9.17 -11.69 -17.81
CA TYR A 144 -9.46 -13.10 -18.00
C TYR A 144 -10.45 -13.61 -16.95
N ILE A 145 -10.27 -13.26 -15.67
CA ILE A 145 -11.22 -13.60 -14.60
C ILE A 145 -12.61 -13.04 -14.93
N LEU A 146 -12.68 -11.75 -15.25
CA LEU A 146 -13.96 -11.07 -15.52
C LEU A 146 -14.71 -11.64 -16.73
N SER A 147 -13.98 -12.19 -17.71
CA SER A 147 -14.57 -12.73 -18.94
C SER A 147 -14.96 -14.21 -18.82
N TYR A 148 -14.16 -14.99 -18.11
CA TYR A 148 -14.31 -16.47 -18.11
C TYR A 148 -14.83 -17.03 -16.80
N TYR A 149 -14.79 -16.26 -15.70
CA TYR A 149 -15.26 -16.70 -14.37
C TYR A 149 -16.29 -15.72 -13.76
N PRO A 150 -17.42 -15.43 -14.46
CA PRO A 150 -18.37 -14.40 -13.99
C PRO A 150 -19.06 -14.74 -12.67
N ALA A 151 -19.03 -16.01 -12.24
CA ALA A 151 -19.56 -16.48 -10.97
C ALA A 151 -18.49 -16.70 -9.89
N SER A 152 -17.25 -16.22 -10.09
CA SER A 152 -16.18 -16.33 -9.12
C SER A 152 -16.41 -15.39 -7.93
N ASP A 153 -16.05 -15.87 -6.74
CA ASP A 153 -16.02 -15.03 -5.52
C ASP A 153 -14.97 -13.91 -5.62
N ASN A 154 -14.03 -14.01 -6.57
CA ASN A 154 -12.98 -13.01 -6.83
C ASN A 154 -13.41 -11.87 -7.76
N ILE A 155 -14.66 -11.82 -8.24
CA ILE A 155 -15.11 -10.81 -9.22
C ILE A 155 -14.94 -9.38 -8.70
N ALA A 156 -15.33 -9.10 -7.46
CA ALA A 156 -15.16 -7.79 -6.83
C ALA A 156 -13.68 -7.38 -6.79
N GLN A 157 -12.83 -8.25 -6.26
CA GLN A 157 -11.39 -8.03 -6.22
C GLN A 157 -10.78 -7.88 -7.61
N ALA A 158 -11.19 -8.69 -8.60
CA ALA A 158 -10.70 -8.55 -9.97
C ALA A 158 -11.06 -7.19 -10.59
N LYS A 159 -12.29 -6.67 -10.34
CA LYS A 159 -12.70 -5.32 -10.75
C LYS A 159 -11.85 -4.24 -10.07
N ILE A 160 -11.59 -4.35 -8.76
CA ILE A 160 -10.76 -3.42 -7.99
C ILE A 160 -9.32 -3.42 -8.52
N TRP A 161 -8.70 -4.59 -8.67
CA TRP A 161 -7.33 -4.70 -9.18
C TRP A 161 -7.18 -4.24 -10.63
N LYS A 162 -8.20 -4.49 -11.46
CA LYS A 162 -8.26 -3.92 -12.81
C LYS A 162 -8.27 -2.39 -12.77
N ALA A 163 -9.13 -1.77 -11.95
CA ALA A 163 -9.19 -0.32 -11.82
C ALA A 163 -7.88 0.26 -11.27
N LYS A 164 -7.30 -0.38 -10.25
CA LYS A 164 -6.00 -0.06 -9.70
C LYS A 164 -4.90 -0.08 -10.78
N THR A 165 -4.90 -1.10 -11.62
CA THR A 165 -3.97 -1.23 -12.76
C THR A 165 -4.22 -0.16 -13.82
N GLN A 166 -5.48 0.19 -14.08
CA GLN A 166 -5.83 1.27 -15.01
C GLN A 166 -5.33 2.63 -14.53
N ILE A 167 -5.38 2.91 -13.21
CA ILE A 167 -4.81 4.14 -12.64
C ILE A 167 -3.30 4.22 -12.93
N ARG A 168 -2.57 3.10 -12.79
CA ARG A 168 -1.13 3.03 -13.11
C ARG A 168 -0.80 3.19 -14.60
N LEU A 169 -1.78 2.94 -15.46
CA LEU A 169 -1.69 3.12 -16.91
C LEU A 169 -2.29 4.44 -17.41
N ASP A 170 -2.45 5.43 -16.53
CA ASP A 170 -3.04 6.76 -16.80
C ASP A 170 -4.49 6.73 -17.32
N ASN A 171 -5.16 5.60 -17.19
CA ASN A 171 -6.57 5.45 -17.53
C ASN A 171 -7.49 5.76 -16.33
N THR A 172 -7.17 6.83 -15.58
CA THR A 172 -7.79 7.17 -14.29
C THR A 172 -9.31 7.38 -14.41
N LYS A 173 -9.77 8.08 -15.45
CA LYS A 173 -11.21 8.33 -15.65
C LYS A 173 -12.01 7.04 -15.85
N LEU A 174 -11.46 6.07 -16.59
CA LEU A 174 -12.08 4.77 -16.78
C LEU A 174 -12.12 3.96 -15.48
N ALA A 175 -11.04 4.01 -14.71
CA ALA A 175 -10.96 3.38 -13.40
C ALA A 175 -12.02 3.95 -12.44
N ILE A 176 -12.13 5.28 -12.34
CA ILE A 176 -13.15 5.96 -11.52
C ILE A 176 -14.56 5.50 -11.92
N ALA A 177 -14.88 5.52 -13.21
CA ALA A 177 -16.21 5.11 -13.69
C ALA A 177 -16.53 3.65 -13.35
N SER A 178 -15.55 2.74 -13.51
CA SER A 178 -15.73 1.32 -13.20
C SER A 178 -15.85 1.04 -11.69
N LEU A 179 -15.12 1.78 -10.86
CA LEU A 179 -15.23 1.68 -9.40
C LEU A 179 -16.55 2.22 -8.87
N HIS A 180 -17.08 3.33 -9.45
CA HIS A 180 -18.42 3.80 -9.12
C HIS A 180 -19.48 2.74 -9.40
N LYS A 181 -19.44 2.17 -10.62
CA LYS A 181 -20.36 1.09 -10.97
C LYS A 181 -20.26 -0.10 -10.01
N LEU A 182 -19.04 -0.45 -9.57
CA LEU A 182 -18.84 -1.51 -8.59
C LEU A 182 -19.48 -1.17 -7.24
N LEU A 183 -19.35 0.06 -6.76
CA LEU A 183 -19.92 0.49 -5.48
C LEU A 183 -21.45 0.64 -5.53
N GLU A 184 -22.07 0.76 -6.71
CA GLU A 184 -23.52 0.70 -6.88
C GLU A 184 -24.07 -0.72 -6.68
N GLU A 185 -23.26 -1.75 -6.84
CA GLU A 185 -23.57 -3.16 -6.60
C GLU A 185 -23.33 -3.53 -5.11
N GLU A 186 -23.74 -2.69 -4.13
CA GLU A 186 -23.38 -2.78 -2.70
C GLU A 186 -23.65 -4.16 -2.07
N ASP A 187 -24.74 -4.84 -2.44
CA ASP A 187 -25.13 -6.14 -1.91
C ASP A 187 -24.13 -7.27 -2.27
N ALA A 188 -23.25 -7.04 -3.24
CA ALA A 188 -22.27 -8.00 -3.73
C ALA A 188 -20.87 -7.81 -3.11
N LEU A 189 -20.66 -6.75 -2.32
CA LEU A 189 -19.36 -6.39 -1.77
C LEU A 189 -19.26 -6.72 -0.30
N ASP A 190 -18.15 -7.35 0.09
CA ASP A 190 -17.80 -7.42 1.49
C ASP A 190 -17.29 -6.05 1.98
N ARG A 191 -17.20 -5.92 3.31
CA ARG A 191 -16.77 -4.66 3.94
C ARG A 191 -15.35 -4.22 3.50
N GLN A 192 -14.43 -5.19 3.28
CA GLN A 192 -13.05 -4.86 2.88
C GLN A 192 -12.98 -4.51 1.40
N ASP A 193 -13.73 -5.19 0.54
CA ASP A 193 -13.83 -4.85 -0.89
C ASP A 193 -14.36 -3.43 -1.10
N PHE A 194 -15.36 -3.05 -0.29
CA PHE A 194 -15.89 -1.68 -0.32
C PHE A 194 -14.84 -0.66 0.12
N ALA A 195 -14.03 -0.99 1.16
CA ALA A 195 -12.93 -0.15 1.60
C ALA A 195 -11.85 -0.02 0.52
N ASP A 196 -11.46 -1.13 -0.10
CA ASP A 196 -10.43 -1.18 -1.14
C ASP A 196 -10.87 -0.41 -2.40
N ALA A 197 -12.12 -0.57 -2.84
CA ALA A 197 -12.69 0.19 -3.95
C ALA A 197 -12.74 1.69 -3.65
N SER A 198 -13.17 2.06 -2.44
CA SER A 198 -13.20 3.45 -1.99
C SER A 198 -11.80 4.07 -1.93
N ALA A 199 -10.81 3.32 -1.45
CA ALA A 199 -9.42 3.78 -1.42
C ALA A 199 -8.90 4.06 -2.83
N MET A 200 -9.19 3.18 -3.80
CA MET A 200 -8.79 3.40 -5.20
C MET A 200 -9.53 4.56 -5.86
N LEU A 201 -10.80 4.81 -5.51
CA LEU A 201 -11.50 6.02 -5.93
C LEU A 201 -10.84 7.28 -5.38
N ALA A 202 -10.47 7.27 -4.09
CA ALA A 202 -9.75 8.40 -3.50
C ALA A 202 -8.43 8.65 -4.24
N GLN A 203 -7.66 7.60 -4.55
CA GLN A 203 -6.42 7.73 -5.34
C GLN A 203 -6.68 8.33 -6.73
N GLY A 204 -7.69 7.84 -7.43
CA GLY A 204 -8.06 8.36 -8.75
C GLY A 204 -8.44 9.84 -8.69
N TYR A 205 -9.20 10.26 -7.67
CA TYR A 205 -9.58 11.65 -7.49
C TYR A 205 -8.41 12.54 -7.05
N ILE A 206 -7.45 12.04 -6.27
CA ILE A 206 -6.20 12.76 -5.96
C ILE A 206 -5.44 13.04 -7.26
N PHE A 207 -5.29 12.06 -8.15
CA PHE A 207 -4.60 12.24 -9.43
C PHE A 207 -5.33 13.21 -10.38
N GLU A 208 -6.67 13.24 -10.35
CA GLU A 208 -7.48 14.20 -11.10
C GLU A 208 -7.56 15.58 -10.40
N ASN A 209 -6.84 15.80 -9.29
CA ASN A 209 -6.87 17.01 -8.45
C ASN A 209 -8.30 17.39 -7.98
N ARG A 210 -9.15 16.41 -7.76
CA ARG A 210 -10.53 16.57 -7.28
C ARG A 210 -10.60 16.23 -5.78
N LEU A 211 -10.00 17.10 -4.96
CA LEU A 211 -9.75 16.83 -3.54
C LEU A 211 -11.02 16.64 -2.72
N ASP A 212 -12.11 17.37 -3.02
CA ASP A 212 -13.42 17.18 -2.34
C ASP A 212 -13.96 15.77 -2.54
N SER A 213 -13.88 15.26 -3.77
CA SER A 213 -14.31 13.89 -4.08
C SER A 213 -13.39 12.87 -3.40
N ALA A 214 -12.08 13.11 -3.39
CA ALA A 214 -11.12 12.27 -2.70
C ALA A 214 -11.42 12.15 -1.20
N LEU A 215 -11.79 13.28 -0.54
CA LEU A 215 -12.17 13.32 0.87
C LEU A 215 -13.35 12.40 1.20
N VAL A 216 -14.37 12.37 0.34
CA VAL A 216 -15.55 11.51 0.53
C VAL A 216 -15.15 10.03 0.52
N TYR A 217 -14.31 9.61 -0.42
CA TYR A 217 -13.96 8.20 -0.58
C TYR A 217 -12.86 7.74 0.38
N ILE A 218 -11.91 8.60 0.73
CA ILE A 218 -10.90 8.25 1.75
C ILE A 218 -11.55 8.09 3.14
N GLU A 219 -12.60 8.86 3.46
CA GLU A 219 -13.38 8.67 4.70
C GLU A 219 -14.03 7.30 4.74
N LYS A 220 -14.70 6.88 3.64
CA LYS A 220 -15.32 5.56 3.53
C LYS A 220 -14.26 4.46 3.69
N ALA A 221 -13.13 4.59 3.00
CA ALA A 221 -12.02 3.65 3.10
C ALA A 221 -11.49 3.52 4.53
N ALA A 222 -11.22 4.64 5.21
CA ALA A 222 -10.72 4.67 6.59
C ALA A 222 -11.71 4.07 7.60
N TYR A 223 -13.01 4.29 7.39
CA TYR A 223 -14.06 3.76 8.27
C TYR A 223 -14.25 2.26 8.10
N LEU A 224 -14.22 1.76 6.86
CA LEU A 224 -14.56 0.39 6.52
C LEU A 224 -13.39 -0.59 6.60
N THR A 225 -12.15 -0.15 6.36
CA THR A 225 -10.99 -1.04 6.40
C THR A 225 -10.84 -1.73 7.76
N ARG A 226 -10.53 -3.03 7.73
CA ARG A 226 -10.24 -3.84 8.92
C ARG A 226 -8.77 -3.77 9.32
N LYS A 227 -7.91 -3.21 8.45
CA LYS A 227 -6.46 -3.17 8.64
C LYS A 227 -6.05 -1.84 9.28
N ASN A 228 -5.53 -1.90 10.49
CA ASN A 228 -5.17 -0.68 11.25
C ASN A 228 -4.05 0.14 10.58
N GLU A 229 -3.13 -0.50 9.88
CA GLU A 229 -2.08 0.21 9.13
C GLU A 229 -2.67 1.04 7.98
N GLU A 230 -3.58 0.45 7.18
CA GLU A 230 -4.31 1.17 6.14
C GLU A 230 -5.15 2.30 6.76
N LYS A 231 -5.84 2.03 7.88
CA LYS A 231 -6.62 3.04 8.58
C LYS A 231 -5.78 4.24 9.00
N GLY A 232 -4.60 4.01 9.57
CA GLY A 232 -3.66 5.06 9.93
C GLY A 232 -3.23 5.89 8.72
N ARG A 233 -2.87 5.21 7.62
CA ARG A 233 -2.51 5.87 6.36
C ARG A 233 -3.66 6.68 5.78
N TYR A 234 -4.86 6.15 5.76
CA TYR A 234 -6.03 6.84 5.19
C TYR A 234 -6.42 8.08 6.00
N TYR A 235 -6.42 8.01 7.33
CA TYR A 235 -6.63 9.20 8.16
C TYR A 235 -5.52 10.23 7.98
N PHE A 236 -4.27 9.78 7.83
CA PHE A 236 -3.16 10.68 7.56
C PHE A 236 -3.34 11.42 6.22
N ILE A 237 -3.61 10.68 5.13
CA ILE A 237 -3.89 11.26 3.81
C ILE A 237 -5.09 12.21 3.88
N LYS A 238 -6.15 11.85 4.60
CA LYS A 238 -7.31 12.72 4.79
C LYS A 238 -6.93 14.02 5.49
N GLY A 239 -6.05 13.97 6.50
CA GLY A 239 -5.47 15.16 7.13
C GLY A 239 -4.74 16.03 6.10
N GLN A 240 -3.87 15.44 5.29
CA GLN A 240 -3.13 16.17 4.24
C GLN A 240 -4.06 16.79 3.18
N LEU A 241 -5.15 16.13 2.83
CA LEU A 241 -6.14 16.68 1.90
C LEU A 241 -6.82 17.91 2.49
N TYR A 242 -7.18 17.88 3.79
CA TYR A 242 -7.73 19.05 4.48
C TYR A 242 -6.72 20.18 4.62
N ASP A 243 -5.45 19.90 4.91
CA ASP A 243 -4.38 20.90 4.92
C ASP A 243 -4.24 21.59 3.56
N ASN A 244 -4.29 20.80 2.49
CA ASN A 244 -4.15 21.31 1.12
C ASN A 244 -5.28 22.27 0.71
N ILE A 245 -6.49 22.11 1.27
CA ILE A 245 -7.61 23.03 1.05
C ILE A 245 -7.78 24.08 2.17
N GLY A 246 -6.79 24.22 3.06
CA GLY A 246 -6.75 25.24 4.11
C GLY A 246 -7.69 24.99 5.29
N GLN A 247 -8.17 23.78 5.48
CA GLN A 247 -9.08 23.40 6.59
C GLN A 247 -8.31 22.76 7.76
N ASN A 248 -7.38 23.52 8.36
CA ASN A 248 -6.44 23.03 9.36
C ASN A 248 -7.10 22.38 10.59
N GLN A 249 -8.27 22.86 11.02
CA GLN A 249 -8.99 22.25 12.16
C GLN A 249 -9.44 20.81 11.83
N LEU A 250 -9.96 20.58 10.62
CA LEU A 250 -10.36 19.25 10.17
C LEU A 250 -9.15 18.36 9.90
N ALA A 251 -8.05 18.95 9.40
CA ALA A 251 -6.79 18.25 9.25
C ALA A 251 -6.31 17.71 10.60
N ASN A 252 -6.22 18.59 11.61
CA ASN A 252 -5.79 18.25 12.97
C ASN A 252 -6.68 17.16 13.60
N ALA A 253 -8.00 17.23 13.41
CA ALA A 253 -8.92 16.19 13.89
C ALA A 253 -8.67 14.81 13.25
N ASN A 254 -8.17 14.76 12.01
CA ASN A 254 -7.80 13.51 11.36
C ASN A 254 -6.41 13.04 11.80
N TYR A 255 -5.46 13.93 12.04
CA TYR A 255 -4.17 13.59 12.65
C TYR A 255 -4.35 13.05 14.06
N ASP A 256 -5.30 13.56 14.86
CA ASP A 256 -5.63 12.99 16.17
C ASP A 256 -6.09 11.53 16.06
N LYS A 257 -6.92 11.19 15.06
CA LYS A 257 -7.31 9.79 14.81
C LYS A 257 -6.10 8.89 14.50
N VAL A 258 -5.08 9.42 13.81
CA VAL A 258 -3.82 8.67 13.58
C VAL A 258 -3.06 8.45 14.88
N ILE A 259 -2.95 9.51 15.71
CA ILE A 259 -2.28 9.47 17.01
C ILE A 259 -2.97 8.47 17.96
N ASP A 260 -4.30 8.46 17.98
CA ASP A 260 -5.12 7.56 18.80
C ASP A 260 -4.96 6.08 18.42
N LEU A 261 -4.55 5.77 17.19
CA LEU A 261 -4.20 4.40 16.80
C LEU A 261 -2.98 3.90 17.56
N ASN A 262 -2.08 4.76 17.98
CA ASN A 262 -0.88 4.45 18.74
C ASN A 262 -0.12 3.26 18.12
N ARG A 263 0.20 2.22 18.90
CA ARG A 263 0.92 1.02 18.44
C ARG A 263 0.17 0.14 17.44
N ARG A 264 -1.10 0.44 17.14
CA ARG A 264 -1.90 -0.26 16.12
C ARG A 264 -1.59 0.18 14.69
N SER A 265 -0.84 1.27 14.53
CA SER A 265 -0.37 1.78 13.25
C SER A 265 1.15 2.04 13.32
N PRO A 266 1.89 1.96 12.22
CA PRO A 266 3.32 2.27 12.20
C PRO A 266 3.61 3.65 12.80
N ARG A 267 4.62 3.72 13.66
CA ARG A 267 4.96 4.94 14.43
C ARG A 267 5.26 6.14 13.54
N ARG A 268 5.79 5.91 12.33
CA ARG A 268 6.04 6.98 11.35
C ARG A 268 4.81 7.84 11.07
N TYR A 269 3.61 7.25 10.98
CA TYR A 269 2.38 8.02 10.77
C TYR A 269 2.02 8.86 11.99
N MET A 270 2.19 8.31 13.19
CA MET A 270 1.93 9.03 14.44
C MET A 270 2.87 10.25 14.60
N ILE A 271 4.17 10.07 14.37
CA ILE A 271 5.14 11.17 14.45
C ILE A 271 4.80 12.24 13.42
N ASN A 272 4.60 11.87 12.14
CA ASN A 272 4.26 12.84 11.11
C ASN A 272 2.89 13.50 11.33
N ALA A 273 1.94 12.84 12.01
CA ALA A 273 0.69 13.46 12.42
C ALA A 273 0.93 14.57 13.46
N TYR A 274 1.79 14.33 14.47
CA TYR A 274 2.23 15.38 15.38
C TYR A 274 2.92 16.53 14.64
N ILE A 275 3.85 16.22 13.73
CA ILE A 275 4.57 17.21 12.93
C ILE A 275 3.61 18.10 12.13
N ASN A 276 2.62 17.51 11.44
CA ASN A 276 1.65 18.30 10.68
C ASN A 276 0.75 19.14 11.58
N LYS A 277 0.35 18.65 12.75
CA LYS A 277 -0.35 19.49 13.75
C LYS A 277 0.49 20.64 14.25
N ILE A 278 1.79 20.43 14.46
CA ILE A 278 2.74 21.49 14.85
C ILE A 278 2.88 22.54 13.75
N ARG A 279 2.92 22.12 12.47
CA ARG A 279 2.91 23.03 11.32
C ARG A 279 1.65 23.87 11.21
N ASN A 280 0.51 23.30 11.63
CA ASN A 280 -0.79 23.97 11.67
C ASN A 280 -0.99 24.85 12.93
N PHE A 281 0.04 24.97 13.78
CA PHE A 281 -0.06 25.74 14.99
C PHE A 281 -0.13 27.25 14.69
N ASP A 282 -1.09 27.92 15.32
CA ASP A 282 -1.26 29.36 15.25
C ASP A 282 -0.40 30.04 16.34
N TYR A 283 0.69 30.68 15.94
CA TYR A 283 1.61 31.35 16.85
C TYR A 283 1.06 32.66 17.43
N GLU A 284 -0.02 33.23 16.86
CA GLU A 284 -0.63 34.46 17.37
C GLU A 284 -1.58 34.17 18.53
N THR A 285 -2.35 33.09 18.46
CA THR A 285 -3.42 32.78 19.42
C THR A 285 -3.19 31.50 20.23
N GLY A 286 -2.26 30.66 19.78
CA GLY A 286 -2.01 29.34 20.35
C GLY A 286 -1.15 29.37 21.61
N ASP A 287 -1.28 28.33 22.41
CA ASP A 287 -0.49 28.13 23.64
C ASP A 287 0.92 27.62 23.29
N GLN A 288 1.87 28.55 23.21
CA GLN A 288 3.27 28.27 22.85
C GLN A 288 3.99 27.43 23.93
N GLU A 289 3.62 27.52 25.19
CA GLU A 289 4.20 26.73 26.28
C GLU A 289 3.84 25.25 26.11
N ARG A 290 2.57 24.99 25.87
CA ARG A 290 2.08 23.63 25.58
C ARG A 290 2.69 23.05 24.32
N LEU A 291 2.91 23.87 23.28
CA LEU A 291 3.62 23.41 22.07
C LEU A 291 5.06 23.02 22.39
N PHE A 292 5.75 23.81 23.19
CA PHE A 292 7.11 23.53 23.63
C PHE A 292 7.19 22.23 24.45
N GLU A 293 6.25 22.02 25.38
CA GLU A 293 6.14 20.78 26.16
C GLU A 293 5.96 19.57 25.22
N LEU A 294 5.04 19.65 24.24
CA LEU A 294 4.83 18.59 23.27
C LEU A 294 6.11 18.27 22.48
N LEU A 295 6.82 19.27 21.99
CA LEU A 295 8.08 19.09 21.28
C LEU A 295 9.13 18.41 22.17
N THR A 296 9.20 18.79 23.45
CA THR A 296 10.11 18.20 24.45
C THR A 296 9.76 16.73 24.69
N ASP A 297 8.49 16.41 24.90
CA ASP A 297 8.01 15.03 25.06
C ASP A 297 8.34 14.15 23.84
N LEU A 298 8.21 14.73 22.64
CA LEU A 298 8.55 14.02 21.41
C LEU A 298 10.06 13.76 21.29
N GLU A 299 10.92 14.75 21.65
CA GLU A 299 12.39 14.61 21.58
C GLU A 299 12.91 13.62 22.64
N GLU A 300 12.40 13.68 23.89
CA GLU A 300 12.85 12.83 24.99
C GLU A 300 12.40 11.38 24.88
N ASN A 301 11.33 11.10 24.13
CA ASN A 301 10.81 9.75 23.97
C ASN A 301 11.77 8.87 23.18
N ARG A 302 12.32 7.84 23.83
CA ARG A 302 13.30 6.91 23.23
C ARG A 302 12.79 6.19 21.98
N GLU A 303 11.48 5.96 21.87
CA GLU A 303 10.89 5.33 20.69
C GLU A 303 10.90 6.25 19.47
N ASN A 304 11.14 7.55 19.65
CA ASN A 304 11.20 8.53 18.56
C ASN A 304 12.61 8.77 18.02
N ARG A 305 13.62 8.06 18.51
CA ARG A 305 15.01 8.22 18.05
C ARG A 305 15.18 8.18 16.52
N PRO A 306 14.48 7.29 15.77
CA PRO A 306 14.57 7.28 14.31
C PRO A 306 13.98 8.52 13.61
N TYR A 307 13.34 9.43 14.35
CA TYR A 307 12.63 10.60 13.84
C TYR A 307 13.13 11.89 14.48
N LEU A 308 14.30 11.85 15.13
CA LEU A 308 14.85 13.02 15.82
C LEU A 308 15.16 14.17 14.86
N ASP A 309 15.57 13.86 13.64
CA ASP A 309 15.80 14.84 12.58
C ASP A 309 14.58 15.74 12.38
N ILE A 310 13.43 15.19 12.06
CA ILE A 310 12.21 15.97 11.81
C ILE A 310 11.67 16.64 13.09
N ILE A 311 11.84 16.02 14.27
CA ILE A 311 11.44 16.63 15.55
C ILE A 311 12.31 17.84 15.85
N GLN A 312 13.62 17.74 15.68
CA GLN A 312 14.58 18.82 15.89
C GLN A 312 14.39 19.95 14.86
N TYR A 313 14.04 19.63 13.62
CA TYR A 313 13.60 20.60 12.65
C TYR A 313 12.39 21.41 13.15
N GLN A 314 11.39 20.76 13.76
CA GLN A 314 10.22 21.48 14.31
C GLN A 314 10.58 22.35 15.53
N PHE A 315 11.54 21.94 16.36
CA PHE A 315 12.08 22.82 17.40
C PHE A 315 12.77 24.05 16.80
N ALA A 316 13.53 23.87 15.74
CA ALA A 316 14.15 24.99 15.03
C ALA A 316 13.11 25.98 14.50
N GLU A 317 12.05 25.47 13.84
CA GLU A 317 10.93 26.28 13.36
C GLU A 317 10.18 26.97 14.52
N PHE A 318 9.97 26.27 15.65
CA PHE A 318 9.41 26.88 16.87
C PHE A 318 10.25 28.07 17.33
N TYR A 319 11.55 27.88 17.52
CA TYR A 319 12.44 28.95 17.99
C TYR A 319 12.53 30.12 17.02
N ARG A 320 12.51 29.83 15.70
CA ARG A 320 12.46 30.85 14.66
C ARG A 320 11.19 31.70 14.76
N ASN A 321 10.03 31.08 14.98
CA ASN A 321 8.74 31.76 15.06
C ASN A 321 8.61 32.61 16.35
N VAL A 322 9.27 32.21 17.44
CA VAL A 322 9.29 32.99 18.69
C VAL A 322 10.47 33.99 18.77
N GLY A 323 11.21 34.19 17.67
CA GLY A 323 12.29 35.17 17.56
C GLY A 323 13.59 34.80 18.31
N ARG A 324 13.83 33.51 18.58
CA ARG A 324 15.04 33.00 19.25
C ARG A 324 16.00 32.37 18.23
N GLU A 325 16.62 33.22 17.43
CA GLU A 325 17.43 32.79 16.26
C GLU A 325 18.60 31.90 16.61
N ASP A 326 19.37 32.21 17.69
CA ASP A 326 20.49 31.34 18.11
C ASP A 326 20.03 29.91 18.43
N SER A 327 18.88 29.78 19.07
CA SER A 327 18.29 28.49 19.39
C SER A 327 17.82 27.78 18.12
N ALA A 328 17.23 28.53 17.18
CA ALA A 328 16.81 27.98 15.88
C ALA A 328 18.01 27.40 15.11
N VAL A 329 19.09 28.17 14.98
CA VAL A 329 20.34 27.72 14.34
C VAL A 329 20.90 26.46 15.01
N ALA A 330 20.92 26.43 16.36
CA ALA A 330 21.39 25.25 17.09
C ALA A 330 20.57 23.99 16.79
N TYR A 331 19.22 24.13 16.68
CA TYR A 331 18.33 23.01 16.41
C TYR A 331 18.32 22.57 14.94
N TYR A 332 18.46 23.47 13.95
CA TYR A 332 18.69 23.07 12.56
C TYR A 332 19.97 22.24 12.42
N ASN A 333 21.06 22.68 13.10
CA ASN A 333 22.30 21.91 13.10
C ASN A 333 22.14 20.54 13.79
N LYS A 334 21.33 20.43 14.85
CA LYS A 334 21.01 19.14 15.47
C LYS A 334 20.24 18.23 14.49
N SER A 335 19.24 18.78 13.78
CA SER A 335 18.45 18.07 12.76
C SER A 335 19.38 17.47 11.69
N ILE A 336 20.28 18.27 11.12
CA ILE A 336 21.29 17.84 10.15
C ILE A 336 22.20 16.74 10.76
N ALA A 337 22.67 16.94 12.00
CA ALA A 337 23.55 15.99 12.68
C ALA A 337 22.89 14.64 13.01
N SER A 338 21.59 14.59 13.10
CA SER A 338 20.82 13.36 13.32
C SER A 338 20.85 12.40 12.14
N GLN A 339 21.35 12.86 10.97
CA GLN A 339 21.62 12.06 9.77
C GLN A 339 20.43 11.20 9.33
N GLY A 340 19.23 11.77 9.34
CA GLY A 340 18.05 11.13 8.80
C GLY A 340 18.19 10.82 7.31
N GLU A 341 17.41 9.88 6.83
CA GLU A 341 17.40 9.49 5.40
C GLU A 341 16.63 10.50 4.51
N ASP A 342 15.88 11.42 5.13
CA ASP A 342 15.09 12.42 4.42
C ASP A 342 15.96 13.57 3.87
N LYS A 343 16.39 13.40 2.62
CA LYS A 343 17.19 14.42 1.91
C LYS A 343 16.43 15.73 1.70
N TYR A 344 15.10 15.66 1.60
CA TYR A 344 14.28 16.86 1.47
C TYR A 344 14.29 17.68 2.77
N LEU A 345 14.17 17.01 3.92
CA LEU A 345 14.31 17.66 5.24
C LEU A 345 15.68 18.32 5.38
N THR A 346 16.77 17.59 5.07
CA THR A 346 18.13 18.15 5.13
C THR A 346 18.27 19.38 4.25
N SER A 347 17.69 19.36 3.05
CA SER A 347 17.70 20.54 2.16
C SER A 347 16.93 21.71 2.75
N ARG A 348 15.84 21.47 3.46
CA ARG A 348 15.08 22.49 4.17
C ARG A 348 15.85 23.09 5.35
N ASP A 349 16.57 22.26 6.11
CA ASP A 349 17.45 22.75 7.18
C ASP A 349 18.48 23.74 6.63
N TYR A 350 19.18 23.37 5.54
CA TYR A 350 20.17 24.25 4.90
C TYR A 350 19.53 25.51 4.34
N LEU A 351 18.39 25.41 3.68
CA LEU A 351 17.66 26.57 3.17
C LEU A 351 17.28 27.53 4.32
N SER A 352 16.75 27.00 5.43
CA SER A 352 16.38 27.80 6.59
C SER A 352 17.58 28.49 7.26
N LEU A 353 18.72 27.79 7.35
CA LEU A 353 19.99 28.38 7.82
C LEU A 353 20.50 29.46 6.86
N GLY A 354 20.39 29.25 5.56
CA GLY A 354 20.72 30.23 4.54
C GLY A 354 19.86 31.50 4.69
N ASP A 355 18.55 31.34 4.81
CA ASP A 355 17.61 32.46 4.99
C ASP A 355 17.86 33.26 6.26
N LEU A 356 18.13 32.60 7.39
CA LEU A 356 18.47 33.27 8.66
C LEU A 356 19.73 34.12 8.51
N ASN A 357 20.83 33.56 7.97
CA ASN A 357 22.07 34.30 7.79
C ASN A 357 21.92 35.42 6.75
N PHE A 358 21.15 35.23 5.70
CA PHE A 358 20.85 36.26 4.70
C PHE A 358 20.13 37.44 5.34
N ASN A 359 19.10 37.18 6.16
CA ASN A 359 18.35 38.23 6.88
C ASN A 359 19.21 39.01 7.86
N ASN A 360 20.21 38.34 8.45
CA ASN A 360 21.20 38.94 9.34
C ASN A 360 22.37 39.65 8.60
N SER A 361 22.26 39.75 7.25
CA SER A 361 23.29 40.36 6.39
C SER A 361 24.62 39.57 6.36
N GLU A 362 24.63 38.33 6.79
CA GLU A 362 25.79 37.42 6.75
C GLU A 362 25.86 36.67 5.41
N TYR A 363 25.95 37.42 4.31
CA TYR A 363 25.77 36.89 2.96
C TYR A 363 26.78 35.81 2.53
N LEU A 364 28.01 35.85 3.05
CA LEU A 364 29.00 34.79 2.78
C LEU A 364 28.62 33.47 3.41
N ILE A 365 28.10 33.49 4.63
CA ILE A 365 27.65 32.32 5.35
C ILE A 365 26.36 31.80 4.71
N ALA A 366 25.41 32.69 4.38
CA ALA A 366 24.18 32.33 3.68
C ALA A 366 24.48 31.61 2.35
N GLY A 367 25.42 32.14 1.55
CA GLY A 367 25.82 31.51 0.30
C GLY A 367 26.49 30.14 0.43
N ALA A 368 27.03 29.79 1.60
CA ALA A 368 27.57 28.47 1.88
C ALA A 368 26.48 27.43 2.21
N TYR A 369 25.32 27.89 2.69
CA TYR A 369 24.18 27.02 3.00
C TYR A 369 23.29 26.78 1.77
N TYR A 370 23.13 27.71 0.85
CA TYR A 370 22.39 27.54 -0.42
C TYR A 370 23.14 26.67 -1.41
#